data_e1444d6ec7a2cc375b2cf32b6db0dea1
#
_entry.id   e1444d6ec7a2cc375b2cf32b6db0dea1
#
_cell.length_a   1.000
_cell.length_b   1.000
_cell.length_c   1.000
_cell.angle_alpha   90.00
_cell.angle_beta   90.00
_cell.angle_gamma   90.00
#
_symmetry.space_group_name_H-M   'P 1'
#
loop_
_entity.id
_entity.type
_entity.pdbx_description
1 polymer ?
#
loop_
_entity_poly.entity_id
_entity_poly.type
_entity_poly.pdbx_seq_one_letter_code
_entity_poly.pdbx_strand_id
1 'polypeptide(L)'
;YLQKLNFLEEILDSNSYREKDEYFPRTERYTHWVIYSPGKDEIVGLFLDSTGSVQANRALDRSEKLFQNIFANIPAGVEIYDKDGYLIDLNNKDLEIFGVVNKSDVIGVNFFDNPNVPQGIRDRVRNEDLVDFRLNYSFEQAEGYYETNRSNAIELYSKVSKLYDNEGNFSGYILISIDNTERIDAMNRIRDFENFFLMISDYAKVGYAKLNLLNRKGYAIKQWYKNLGEEEDTLLDEVVGVYTHMHPEDRKRFLDF
;
A
#
# COMPACT_ATOMS: atom_id res chain seq x y z
N TYR A 1 31.12 27.61 33.93
CA TYR A 1 32.57 27.82 34.11
C TYR A 1 33.15 26.85 35.14
N LEU A 2 32.57 26.75 36.34
CA LEU A 2 33.02 25.87 37.43
C LEU A 2 32.99 24.34 37.04
N GLN A 3 31.97 23.88 36.32
CA GLN A 3 31.91 22.47 35.84
C GLN A 3 33.01 22.13 34.83
N LYS A 4 33.48 23.10 34.05
CA LYS A 4 34.60 22.88 33.10
C LYS A 4 35.96 22.85 33.83
N LEU A 5 36.11 23.58 34.93
CA LEU A 5 37.33 23.53 35.74
C LEU A 5 37.46 22.20 36.49
N ASN A 6 36.40 21.71 37.12
CA ASN A 6 36.41 20.40 37.81
C ASN A 6 36.76 19.24 36.87
N PHE A 7 36.28 19.31 35.63
CA PHE A 7 36.58 18.29 34.60
C PHE A 7 38.07 18.28 34.22
N LEU A 8 38.73 19.43 34.17
CA LEU A 8 40.16 19.53 33.88
C LEU A 8 41.03 19.09 35.06
N GLU A 9 40.62 19.40 36.30
CA GLU A 9 41.27 18.95 37.53
C GLU A 9 41.23 17.44 37.69
N GLU A 10 40.10 16.78 37.37
CA GLU A 10 39.98 15.32 37.39
C GLU A 10 40.94 14.63 36.37
N ILE A 11 41.22 15.24 35.23
CA ILE A 11 42.17 14.70 34.23
C ILE A 11 43.61 14.84 34.71
N LEU A 12 43.96 15.95 35.35
CA LEU A 12 45.29 16.21 35.89
C LEU A 12 45.65 15.24 37.03
N ASP A 13 44.66 14.92 37.88
CA ASP A 13 44.88 14.08 39.05
C ASP A 13 44.91 12.58 38.75
N SER A 14 44.26 12.14 37.66
CA SER A 14 44.04 10.69 37.44
C SER A 14 44.98 10.03 36.45
N ASN A 15 45.89 10.76 35.77
CA ASN A 15 46.73 10.27 34.66
C ASN A 15 45.91 9.47 33.61
N SER A 16 44.63 9.80 33.46
CA SER A 16 43.66 9.14 32.61
C SER A 16 43.30 10.02 31.38
N TYR A 17 42.84 9.40 30.33
CA TYR A 17 42.21 10.14 29.23
C TYR A 17 40.71 10.22 29.42
N ARG A 18 40.09 11.21 28.83
CA ARG A 18 38.66 11.39 28.72
C ARG A 18 38.30 11.66 27.28
N GLU A 19 37.24 11.06 26.81
CA GLU A 19 36.66 11.34 25.49
C GLU A 19 35.20 11.75 25.62
N LYS A 20 34.79 12.67 24.74
CA LYS A 20 33.46 13.22 24.73
C LYS A 20 33.08 13.71 23.34
N ASP A 21 31.83 13.41 22.94
CA ASP A 21 31.22 14.05 21.77
C ASP A 21 30.43 15.28 22.21
N GLU A 22 30.61 16.39 21.48
CA GLU A 22 29.92 17.64 21.79
C GLU A 22 29.45 18.32 20.49
N TYR A 23 28.22 18.86 20.52
CA TYR A 23 27.67 19.68 19.44
C TYR A 23 27.86 21.16 19.74
N PHE A 24 28.44 21.89 18.78
CA PHE A 24 28.65 23.33 18.86
C PHE A 24 27.62 24.10 18.04
N PRO A 25 26.59 24.71 18.68
CA PRO A 25 25.50 25.36 17.94
C PRO A 25 25.94 26.55 17.08
N ARG A 26 27.02 27.28 17.49
CA ARG A 26 27.51 28.45 16.75
C ARG A 26 28.16 28.11 15.42
N THR A 27 28.74 26.93 15.32
CA THR A 27 29.45 26.43 14.11
C THR A 27 28.70 25.27 13.43
N GLU A 28 27.60 24.80 14.06
CA GLU A 28 26.81 23.65 13.65
C GLU A 28 27.64 22.38 13.46
N ARG A 29 28.69 22.20 14.31
CA ARG A 29 29.63 21.07 14.21
C ARG A 29 29.51 20.12 15.37
N TYR A 30 29.70 18.86 15.08
CA TYR A 30 29.95 17.80 16.05
C TYR A 30 31.44 17.58 16.14
N THR A 31 31.97 17.58 17.38
CA THR A 31 33.40 17.40 17.62
C THR A 31 33.60 16.27 18.62
N HIS A 32 34.41 15.34 18.26
CA HIS A 32 34.92 14.30 19.17
C HIS A 32 36.19 14.83 19.84
N TRP A 33 36.20 14.82 21.15
CA TRP A 33 37.29 15.30 21.95
C TRP A 33 37.98 14.12 22.65
N VAL A 34 39.29 14.10 22.61
CA VAL A 34 40.12 13.28 23.48
C VAL A 34 41.06 14.18 24.24
N ILE A 35 40.94 14.15 25.56
CA ILE A 35 41.74 15.01 26.45
C ILE A 35 42.49 14.12 27.42
N TYR A 36 43.79 14.33 27.56
CA TYR A 36 44.63 13.61 28.49
C TYR A 36 45.73 14.49 29.06
N SER A 37 46.30 14.11 30.20
CA SER A 37 47.45 14.77 30.81
C SER A 37 48.72 13.93 30.58
N PRO A 38 49.73 14.43 29.85
CA PRO A 38 51.02 13.80 29.71
C PRO A 38 51.96 14.04 30.88
N GLY A 39 51.62 14.95 31.80
CA GLY A 39 52.43 15.34 32.97
C GLY A 39 51.65 16.16 33.94
N LYS A 40 52.27 16.52 35.11
CA LYS A 40 51.57 17.12 36.24
C LYS A 40 50.87 18.47 35.97
N ASP A 41 51.30 19.22 34.95
CA ASP A 41 50.81 20.57 34.68
C ASP A 41 50.45 20.79 33.21
N GLU A 42 50.30 19.70 32.42
CA GLU A 42 50.01 19.77 30.99
C GLU A 42 48.75 19.01 30.64
N ILE A 43 47.94 19.60 29.77
CA ILE A 43 46.77 18.97 29.17
C ILE A 43 46.91 19.05 27.67
N VAL A 44 46.70 17.89 27.03
CA VAL A 44 46.64 17.75 25.57
C VAL A 44 45.20 17.42 25.17
N GLY A 45 44.63 18.23 24.27
CA GLY A 45 43.32 18.00 23.70
C GLY A 45 43.45 17.71 22.18
N LEU A 46 42.89 16.59 21.74
CA LEU A 46 42.71 16.28 20.35
C LEU A 46 41.23 16.54 20.00
N PHE A 47 41.00 17.21 18.87
CA PHE A 47 39.69 17.59 18.41
C PHE A 47 39.50 17.06 16.99
N LEU A 48 38.52 16.19 16.82
CA LEU A 48 38.17 15.64 15.53
C LEU A 48 36.80 16.19 15.12
N ASP A 49 36.68 16.82 13.97
CA ASP A 49 35.39 17.18 13.39
C ASP A 49 34.68 15.91 12.92
N SER A 50 33.68 15.49 13.67
CA SER A 50 32.86 14.29 13.40
C SER A 50 31.53 14.62 12.72
N THR A 51 31.31 15.87 12.29
CA THR A 51 30.05 16.36 11.74
C THR A 51 29.57 15.49 10.57
N GLY A 52 30.44 15.18 9.61
CA GLY A 52 30.08 14.37 8.45
C GLY A 52 29.64 12.94 8.84
N SER A 53 30.37 12.30 9.75
CA SER A 53 30.03 10.95 10.22
C SER A 53 28.70 10.92 10.99
N VAL A 54 28.49 11.89 11.90
CA VAL A 54 27.24 11.99 12.67
C VAL A 54 26.05 12.28 11.76
N GLN A 55 26.21 13.17 10.77
CA GLN A 55 25.16 13.47 9.80
C GLN A 55 24.83 12.27 8.91
N ALA A 56 25.81 11.53 8.43
CA ALA A 56 25.64 10.34 7.64
C ALA A 56 24.88 9.24 8.43
N ASN A 57 25.32 9.00 9.69
CA ASN A 57 24.65 8.01 10.54
C ASN A 57 23.19 8.41 10.87
N ARG A 58 22.93 9.69 11.12
CA ARG A 58 21.56 10.17 11.35
C ARG A 58 20.69 10.07 10.09
N ALA A 59 21.24 10.34 8.92
CA ALA A 59 20.54 10.18 7.66
C ALA A 59 20.18 8.71 7.40
N LEU A 60 21.11 7.79 7.68
CA LEU A 60 20.87 6.34 7.59
C LEU A 60 19.77 5.90 8.56
N ASP A 61 19.91 6.23 9.86
CA ASP A 61 18.91 5.89 10.90
C ASP A 61 17.51 6.44 10.54
N ARG A 62 17.45 7.67 10.02
CA ARG A 62 16.19 8.26 9.56
C ARG A 62 15.60 7.50 8.37
N SER A 63 16.44 7.10 7.42
CA SER A 63 16.02 6.33 6.24
C SER A 63 15.51 4.94 6.63
N GLU A 64 16.22 4.25 7.53
CA GLU A 64 15.81 2.95 8.05
C GLU A 64 14.46 3.02 8.80
N LYS A 65 14.31 4.01 9.69
CA LYS A 65 13.03 4.22 10.40
C LYS A 65 11.89 4.56 9.46
N LEU A 66 12.14 5.37 8.43
CA LEU A 66 11.13 5.69 7.42
C LEU A 66 10.72 4.43 6.65
N PHE A 67 11.69 3.63 6.20
CA PHE A 67 11.42 2.36 5.54
C PHE A 67 10.58 1.43 6.42
N GLN A 68 11.00 1.22 7.68
CA GLN A 68 10.26 0.37 8.62
C GLN A 68 8.83 0.85 8.84
N ASN A 69 8.63 2.17 8.98
CA ASN A 69 7.29 2.74 9.12
C ASN A 69 6.41 2.55 7.87
N ILE A 70 6.96 2.77 6.68
CA ILE A 70 6.23 2.53 5.43
C ILE A 70 5.90 1.04 5.30
N PHE A 71 6.89 0.17 5.49
CA PHE A 71 6.74 -1.27 5.37
C PHE A 71 5.67 -1.83 6.32
N ALA A 72 5.67 -1.37 7.58
CA ALA A 72 4.73 -1.83 8.60
C ALA A 72 3.30 -1.31 8.40
N ASN A 73 3.12 -0.10 7.84
CA ASN A 73 1.82 0.59 7.83
C ASN A 73 1.17 0.70 6.45
N ILE A 74 1.83 0.26 5.38
CA ILE A 74 1.23 0.22 4.04
C ILE A 74 -0.01 -0.69 4.05
N PRO A 75 -1.17 -0.26 3.48
CA PRO A 75 -2.41 -1.04 3.46
C PRO A 75 -2.39 -2.15 2.40
N ALA A 76 -1.27 -2.82 2.23
CA ALA A 76 -1.05 -3.94 1.34
C ALA A 76 -0.12 -4.94 2.01
N GLY A 77 -0.29 -6.23 1.75
CA GLY A 77 0.69 -7.25 2.10
C GLY A 77 1.97 -7.02 1.30
N VAL A 78 3.10 -7.05 1.96
CA VAL A 78 4.41 -6.95 1.32
C VAL A 78 5.28 -8.10 1.80
N GLU A 79 5.78 -8.85 0.85
CA GLU A 79 6.68 -9.98 1.06
C GLU A 79 8.00 -9.72 0.32
N ILE A 80 9.10 -10.08 0.93
CA ILE A 80 10.44 -10.00 0.35
C ILE A 80 11.02 -11.41 0.26
N TYR A 81 11.48 -11.78 -0.90
CA TYR A 81 12.06 -13.08 -1.21
C TYR A 81 13.51 -12.94 -1.65
N ASP A 82 14.31 -13.95 -1.35
CA ASP A 82 15.66 -14.06 -1.87
C ASP A 82 15.67 -14.39 -3.38
N LYS A 83 16.86 -14.51 -3.97
CA LYS A 83 17.07 -14.85 -5.38
C LYS A 83 16.54 -16.23 -5.79
N ASP A 84 16.42 -17.15 -4.84
CA ASP A 84 15.95 -18.52 -5.05
C ASP A 84 14.42 -18.64 -4.81
N GLY A 85 13.78 -17.53 -4.37
CA GLY A 85 12.34 -17.43 -4.14
C GLY A 85 11.90 -17.80 -2.72
N TYR A 86 12.82 -17.89 -1.76
CA TYR A 86 12.48 -18.14 -0.37
C TYR A 86 12.11 -16.85 0.35
N LEU A 87 11.02 -16.85 1.10
CA LEU A 87 10.52 -15.72 1.87
C LEU A 87 11.49 -15.37 3.01
N ILE A 88 12.00 -14.14 3.00
CA ILE A 88 12.94 -13.62 4.00
C ILE A 88 12.32 -12.56 4.90
N ASP A 89 11.32 -11.83 4.43
CA ASP A 89 10.62 -10.82 5.22
C ASP A 89 9.19 -10.58 4.72
N LEU A 90 8.29 -10.14 5.62
CA LEU A 90 6.93 -9.72 5.32
C LEU A 90 6.42 -8.71 6.36
N ASN A 91 5.44 -7.90 5.97
CA ASN A 91 4.85 -6.91 6.86
C ASN A 91 3.62 -7.45 7.62
N ASN A 92 3.13 -6.67 8.59
CA ASN A 92 1.96 -7.06 9.39
C ASN A 92 0.69 -7.21 8.56
N LYS A 93 0.52 -6.40 7.50
CA LYS A 93 -0.66 -6.48 6.64
C LYS A 93 -0.72 -7.79 5.87
N ASP A 94 0.42 -8.33 5.51
CA ASP A 94 0.51 -9.64 4.87
C ASP A 94 0.06 -10.76 5.82
N LEU A 95 0.52 -10.74 7.07
CA LEU A 95 0.06 -11.67 8.11
C LEU A 95 -1.48 -11.62 8.27
N GLU A 96 -2.08 -10.42 8.23
CA GLU A 96 -3.53 -10.26 8.29
C GLU A 96 -4.24 -10.85 7.05
N ILE A 97 -3.73 -10.57 5.85
CA ILE A 97 -4.34 -11.05 4.59
C ILE A 97 -4.32 -12.57 4.56
N PHE A 98 -3.20 -13.19 4.92
CA PHE A 98 -3.04 -14.64 4.84
C PHE A 98 -3.41 -15.38 6.12
N GLY A 99 -3.82 -14.67 7.18
CA GLY A 99 -4.27 -15.25 8.45
C GLY A 99 -3.17 -16.02 9.19
N VAL A 100 -1.94 -15.57 9.06
CA VAL A 100 -0.77 -16.14 9.73
C VAL A 100 -0.58 -15.47 11.09
N VAL A 101 -0.34 -16.26 12.12
CA VAL A 101 -0.22 -15.75 13.50
C VAL A 101 1.18 -15.21 13.76
N ASN A 102 2.21 -15.99 13.42
CA ASN A 102 3.58 -15.59 13.64
C ASN A 102 4.35 -15.55 12.31
N LYS A 103 5.13 -14.52 12.12
CA LYS A 103 6.01 -14.37 10.97
C LYS A 103 6.96 -15.56 10.78
N SER A 104 7.48 -16.12 11.89
CA SER A 104 8.37 -17.29 11.87
C SER A 104 7.79 -18.52 11.19
N ASP A 105 6.46 -18.62 11.14
CA ASP A 105 5.78 -19.82 10.64
C ASP A 105 5.75 -19.87 9.10
N VAL A 106 6.06 -18.75 8.44
CA VAL A 106 6.07 -18.63 6.98
C VAL A 106 7.43 -18.23 6.40
N ILE A 107 8.36 -17.72 7.22
CA ILE A 107 9.72 -17.44 6.74
C ILE A 107 10.35 -18.73 6.20
N GLY A 108 10.92 -18.67 5.02
CA GLY A 108 11.54 -19.80 4.33
C GLY A 108 10.60 -20.60 3.41
N VAL A 109 9.29 -20.26 3.31
CA VAL A 109 8.45 -20.82 2.26
C VAL A 109 8.90 -20.29 0.87
N ASN A 110 8.75 -21.11 -0.17
CA ASN A 110 9.20 -20.71 -1.51
C ASN A 110 8.02 -20.28 -2.38
N PHE A 111 8.08 -19.07 -2.91
CA PHE A 111 7.05 -18.52 -3.82
C PHE A 111 6.71 -19.47 -4.98
N PHE A 112 7.72 -20.11 -5.54
CA PHE A 112 7.55 -20.99 -6.70
C PHE A 112 6.91 -22.35 -6.35
N ASP A 113 6.78 -22.67 -5.06
CA ASP A 113 6.08 -23.87 -4.59
C ASP A 113 4.64 -23.58 -4.15
N ASN A 114 4.22 -22.31 -4.11
CA ASN A 114 2.88 -21.92 -3.69
C ASN A 114 1.82 -22.52 -4.62
N PRO A 115 0.93 -23.42 -4.12
CA PRO A 115 -0.03 -24.14 -4.97
C PRO A 115 -1.07 -23.23 -5.64
N ASN A 116 -1.32 -22.05 -5.09
CA ASN A 116 -2.24 -21.07 -5.67
C ASN A 116 -1.64 -20.29 -6.85
N VAL A 117 -0.31 -20.31 -7.04
CA VAL A 117 0.33 -19.58 -8.13
C VAL A 117 0.46 -20.46 -9.37
N PRO A 118 -0.25 -20.18 -10.47
CA PRO A 118 -0.16 -20.96 -11.70
C PRO A 118 1.25 -20.95 -12.31
N GLN A 119 1.63 -22.04 -12.99
CA GLN A 119 2.95 -22.18 -13.60
C GLN A 119 3.29 -21.03 -14.55
N GLY A 120 2.33 -20.57 -15.36
CA GLY A 120 2.56 -19.43 -16.27
C GLY A 120 2.93 -18.12 -15.55
N ILE A 121 2.41 -17.89 -14.34
CA ILE A 121 2.80 -16.74 -13.50
C ILE A 121 4.21 -16.95 -12.95
N ARG A 122 4.53 -18.15 -12.46
CA ARG A 122 5.86 -18.49 -11.97
C ARG A 122 6.94 -18.28 -13.05
N ASP A 123 6.64 -18.69 -14.29
CA ASP A 123 7.56 -18.53 -15.42
C ASP A 123 7.75 -17.06 -15.80
N ARG A 124 6.68 -16.26 -15.76
CA ARG A 124 6.78 -14.81 -15.97
C ARG A 124 7.62 -14.15 -14.89
N VAL A 125 7.42 -14.47 -13.62
CA VAL A 125 8.20 -13.90 -12.50
C VAL A 125 9.70 -14.21 -12.62
N ARG A 126 10.06 -15.39 -13.13
CA ARG A 126 11.47 -15.71 -13.41
C ARG A 126 12.08 -14.89 -14.55
N ASN A 127 11.29 -14.59 -15.58
CA ASN A 127 11.79 -14.02 -16.84
C ASN A 127 11.56 -12.51 -16.98
N GLU A 128 10.56 -11.94 -16.32
CA GLU A 128 10.19 -10.53 -16.41
C GLU A 128 10.64 -9.77 -15.14
N ASP A 129 10.92 -8.48 -15.25
CA ASP A 129 11.31 -7.64 -14.11
C ASP A 129 10.12 -7.22 -13.26
N LEU A 130 8.93 -7.21 -13.87
CA LEU A 130 7.69 -6.80 -13.24
C LEU A 130 6.54 -7.64 -13.77
N VAL A 131 5.81 -8.30 -12.87
CA VAL A 131 4.64 -9.11 -13.20
C VAL A 131 3.48 -8.70 -12.30
N ASP A 132 2.33 -8.37 -12.88
CA ASP A 132 1.08 -8.22 -12.16
C ASP A 132 0.10 -9.34 -12.52
N PHE A 133 -0.69 -9.76 -11.55
CA PHE A 133 -1.67 -10.82 -11.72
C PHE A 133 -2.79 -10.74 -10.69
N ARG A 134 -3.87 -11.46 -10.98
CA ARG A 134 -5.00 -11.66 -10.07
C ARG A 134 -5.17 -13.14 -9.80
N LEU A 135 -5.50 -13.48 -8.56
CA LEU A 135 -5.75 -14.84 -8.12
C LEU A 135 -7.02 -14.88 -7.27
N ASN A 136 -7.83 -15.89 -7.50
CA ASN A 136 -8.74 -16.38 -6.47
C ASN A 136 -7.92 -17.32 -5.59
N TYR A 137 -7.41 -16.80 -4.46
CA TYR A 137 -6.51 -17.50 -3.57
C TYR A 137 -7.29 -18.38 -2.61
N SER A 138 -7.13 -19.70 -2.71
CA SER A 138 -7.77 -20.69 -1.86
C SER A 138 -6.87 -21.10 -0.70
N PHE A 139 -7.32 -20.86 0.53
CA PHE A 139 -6.62 -21.33 1.72
C PHE A 139 -6.64 -22.86 1.86
N GLU A 140 -7.64 -23.53 1.32
CA GLU A 140 -7.70 -24.98 1.27
C GLU A 140 -6.56 -25.56 0.39
N GLN A 141 -6.26 -24.92 -0.74
CA GLN A 141 -5.13 -25.31 -1.60
C GLN A 141 -3.77 -25.02 -0.95
N ALA A 142 -3.70 -24.06 -0.04
CA ALA A 142 -2.48 -23.71 0.69
C ALA A 142 -2.20 -24.66 1.87
N GLU A 143 -3.07 -25.61 2.16
CA GLU A 143 -2.86 -26.58 3.22
C GLU A 143 -1.57 -27.37 2.99
N GLY A 144 -0.71 -27.40 4.03
CA GLY A 144 0.63 -28.01 3.95
C GLY A 144 1.72 -27.14 3.34
N TYR A 145 1.37 -25.97 2.77
CA TYR A 145 2.35 -24.98 2.33
C TYR A 145 2.74 -24.01 3.47
N TYR A 146 1.76 -23.54 4.24
CA TYR A 146 1.94 -22.84 5.52
C TYR A 146 0.68 -22.98 6.39
N GLU A 147 0.81 -22.67 7.69
CA GLU A 147 -0.32 -22.69 8.62
C GLU A 147 -1.08 -21.36 8.61
N THR A 148 -2.42 -21.42 8.47
CA THR A 148 -3.31 -20.27 8.45
C THR A 148 -4.57 -20.51 9.28
N ASN A 149 -5.14 -19.44 9.86
CA ASN A 149 -6.45 -19.46 10.50
C ASN A 149 -7.61 -19.14 9.56
N ARG A 150 -7.36 -18.90 8.26
CA ARG A 150 -8.37 -18.64 7.23
C ARG A 150 -8.76 -19.91 6.50
N SER A 151 -10.03 -19.98 6.10
CA SER A 151 -10.59 -21.11 5.34
C SER A 151 -11.28 -20.69 4.04
N ASN A 152 -11.69 -19.41 3.92
CA ASN A 152 -12.37 -18.90 2.73
C ASN A 152 -11.35 -18.44 1.68
N ALA A 153 -11.69 -18.61 0.39
CA ALA A 153 -10.89 -18.02 -0.68
C ALA A 153 -11.01 -16.48 -0.65
N ILE A 154 -9.98 -15.80 -1.15
CA ILE A 154 -9.92 -14.34 -1.28
C ILE A 154 -9.50 -13.95 -2.70
N GLU A 155 -9.94 -12.77 -3.13
CA GLU A 155 -9.58 -12.20 -4.43
C GLU A 155 -8.34 -11.32 -4.26
N LEU A 156 -7.17 -11.83 -4.65
CA LEU A 156 -5.92 -11.11 -4.59
C LEU A 156 -5.59 -10.41 -5.90
N TYR A 157 -5.14 -9.16 -5.80
CA TYR A 157 -4.34 -8.50 -6.82
C TYR A 157 -2.91 -8.41 -6.32
N SER A 158 -1.99 -9.00 -7.06
CA SER A 158 -0.59 -9.09 -6.68
C SER A 158 0.33 -8.55 -7.75
N LYS A 159 1.44 -7.96 -7.31
CA LYS A 159 2.49 -7.42 -8.16
C LYS A 159 3.85 -7.87 -7.64
N VAL A 160 4.62 -8.54 -8.48
CA VAL A 160 6.00 -8.98 -8.19
C VAL A 160 6.98 -8.15 -8.99
N SER A 161 8.03 -7.67 -8.33
CA SER A 161 9.15 -7.00 -8.97
C SER A 161 10.47 -7.63 -8.54
N LYS A 162 11.42 -7.74 -9.46
CA LYS A 162 12.79 -8.11 -9.13
C LYS A 162 13.47 -7.01 -8.33
N LEU A 163 14.30 -7.41 -7.39
CA LEU A 163 15.18 -6.54 -6.61
C LEU A 163 16.64 -6.70 -7.10
N TYR A 164 17.36 -5.60 -7.07
CA TYR A 164 18.76 -5.56 -7.46
C TYR A 164 19.57 -4.90 -6.34
N ASP A 165 20.81 -5.35 -6.17
CA ASP A 165 21.76 -4.75 -5.25
C ASP A 165 22.35 -3.43 -5.79
N ASN A 166 23.22 -2.79 -5.01
CA ASN A 166 23.87 -1.53 -5.40
C ASN A 166 24.81 -1.65 -6.61
N GLU A 167 25.21 -2.88 -6.97
CA GLU A 167 26.04 -3.20 -8.12
C GLU A 167 25.21 -3.56 -9.36
N GLY A 168 23.86 -3.63 -9.20
CA GLY A 168 22.93 -4.00 -10.26
C GLY A 168 22.76 -5.51 -10.45
N ASN A 169 23.26 -6.34 -9.54
CA ASN A 169 23.04 -7.77 -9.59
C ASN A 169 21.68 -8.13 -9.01
N PHE A 170 21.03 -9.13 -9.58
CA PHE A 170 19.77 -9.64 -9.09
C PHE A 170 19.93 -10.18 -7.66
N SER A 171 19.10 -9.69 -6.74
CA SER A 171 19.17 -10.00 -5.30
C SER A 171 17.93 -10.70 -4.77
N GLY A 172 16.79 -10.64 -5.46
CA GLY A 172 15.55 -11.28 -5.01
C GLY A 172 14.30 -10.67 -5.61
N TYR A 173 13.17 -10.85 -4.92
CA TYR A 173 11.87 -10.36 -5.37
C TYR A 173 11.15 -9.61 -4.24
N ILE A 174 10.34 -8.65 -4.62
CA ILE A 174 9.32 -8.06 -3.76
C ILE A 174 7.95 -8.37 -4.33
N LEU A 175 7.05 -8.90 -3.50
CA LEU A 175 5.65 -9.14 -3.82
C LEU A 175 4.80 -8.17 -3.01
N ILE A 176 3.86 -7.52 -3.67
CA ILE A 176 2.84 -6.67 -3.04
C ILE A 176 1.48 -7.27 -3.36
N SER A 177 0.69 -7.56 -2.32
CA SER A 177 -0.63 -8.16 -2.44
C SER A 177 -1.71 -7.29 -1.81
N ILE A 178 -2.83 -7.14 -2.50
CA ILE A 178 -4.02 -6.42 -2.04
C ILE A 178 -5.20 -7.39 -2.05
N ASP A 179 -5.85 -7.54 -0.91
CA ASP A 179 -7.13 -8.26 -0.80
C ASP A 179 -8.24 -7.35 -1.35
N ASN A 180 -8.79 -7.74 -2.49
CA ASN A 180 -9.87 -7.05 -3.18
C ASN A 180 -11.24 -7.72 -2.97
N THR A 181 -11.35 -8.70 -2.07
CA THR A 181 -12.56 -9.52 -1.89
C THR A 181 -13.78 -8.66 -1.62
N GLU A 182 -13.74 -7.80 -0.62
CA GLU A 182 -14.87 -6.92 -0.28
C GLU A 182 -15.28 -6.01 -1.43
N ARG A 183 -14.32 -5.48 -2.18
CA ARG A 183 -14.57 -4.61 -3.32
C ARG A 183 -15.24 -5.37 -4.46
N ILE A 184 -14.75 -6.56 -4.77
CA ILE A 184 -15.31 -7.40 -5.84
C ILE A 184 -16.71 -7.87 -5.45
N ASP A 185 -16.93 -8.29 -4.21
CA ASP A 185 -18.23 -8.68 -3.70
C ASP A 185 -19.25 -7.55 -3.76
N ALA A 186 -18.84 -6.34 -3.35
CA ALA A 186 -19.69 -5.16 -3.45
C ALA A 186 -20.07 -4.85 -4.92
N MET A 187 -19.11 -4.92 -5.84
CA MET A 187 -19.37 -4.73 -7.27
C MET A 187 -20.31 -5.81 -7.83
N ASN A 188 -20.12 -7.07 -7.43
CA ASN A 188 -20.99 -8.17 -7.85
C ASN A 188 -22.42 -7.97 -7.35
N ARG A 189 -22.59 -7.59 -6.07
CA ARG A 189 -23.94 -7.29 -5.50
C ARG A 189 -24.64 -6.16 -6.25
N ILE A 190 -23.90 -5.09 -6.61
CA ILE A 190 -24.46 -3.98 -7.41
C ILE A 190 -24.91 -4.49 -8.77
N ARG A 191 -24.07 -5.26 -9.46
CA ARG A 191 -24.39 -5.83 -10.77
C ARG A 191 -25.58 -6.79 -10.71
N ASP A 192 -25.65 -7.63 -9.70
CA ASP A 192 -26.78 -8.56 -9.50
C ASP A 192 -28.08 -7.80 -9.24
N PHE A 193 -28.02 -6.74 -8.45
CA PHE A 193 -29.16 -5.86 -8.22
C PHE A 193 -29.60 -5.14 -9.51
N GLU A 194 -28.66 -4.64 -10.31
CA GLU A 194 -28.96 -4.03 -11.62
C GLU A 194 -29.64 -5.01 -12.56
N ASN A 195 -29.10 -6.22 -12.68
CA ASN A 195 -29.67 -7.29 -13.50
C ASN A 195 -31.09 -7.67 -13.03
N PHE A 196 -31.27 -7.84 -11.73
CA PHE A 196 -32.57 -8.13 -11.12
C PHE A 196 -33.58 -6.99 -11.37
N PHE A 197 -33.14 -5.74 -11.22
CA PHE A 197 -33.96 -4.56 -11.51
C PHE A 197 -34.38 -4.52 -12.98
N LEU A 198 -33.46 -4.76 -13.92
CA LEU A 198 -33.77 -4.80 -15.34
C LEU A 198 -34.76 -5.92 -15.70
N MET A 199 -34.59 -7.09 -15.09
CA MET A 199 -35.51 -8.22 -15.29
C MET A 199 -36.92 -7.90 -14.78
N ILE A 200 -37.05 -7.36 -13.58
CA ILE A 200 -38.35 -6.92 -13.03
C ILE A 200 -38.97 -5.82 -13.89
N SER A 201 -38.15 -4.86 -14.32
CA SER A 201 -38.57 -3.75 -15.15
C SER A 201 -39.18 -4.23 -16.48
N ASP A 202 -38.56 -5.21 -17.13
CA ASP A 202 -39.09 -5.79 -18.36
C ASP A 202 -40.37 -6.61 -18.13
N TYR A 203 -40.40 -7.39 -17.05
CA TYR A 203 -41.57 -8.21 -16.70
C TYR A 203 -42.78 -7.35 -16.31
N ALA A 204 -42.59 -6.40 -15.39
CA ALA A 204 -43.65 -5.53 -14.87
C ALA A 204 -43.94 -4.32 -15.77
N LYS A 205 -43.23 -4.16 -16.88
CA LYS A 205 -43.33 -3.00 -17.79
C LYS A 205 -43.05 -1.66 -17.07
N VAL A 206 -42.18 -1.66 -16.09
CA VAL A 206 -41.80 -0.45 -15.33
C VAL A 206 -40.65 0.24 -16.05
N GLY A 207 -40.89 1.46 -16.53
CA GLY A 207 -39.83 2.34 -17.06
C GLY A 207 -39.21 3.15 -15.93
N TYR A 208 -37.87 3.31 -15.99
CA TYR A 208 -37.14 4.19 -15.08
C TYR A 208 -36.25 5.15 -15.86
N ALA A 209 -36.29 6.43 -15.50
CA ALA A 209 -35.38 7.45 -16.00
C ALA A 209 -34.92 8.35 -14.87
N LYS A 210 -33.67 8.80 -14.94
CA LYS A 210 -33.09 9.78 -14.03
C LYS A 210 -32.45 10.89 -14.83
N LEU A 211 -32.89 12.13 -14.60
CA LEU A 211 -32.36 13.31 -15.26
C LEU A 211 -31.92 14.35 -14.23
N ASN A 212 -30.73 14.87 -14.41
CA ASN A 212 -30.26 16.03 -13.67
C ASN A 212 -30.74 17.30 -14.36
N LEU A 213 -31.61 18.07 -13.73
CA LEU A 213 -32.25 19.24 -14.33
C LEU A 213 -31.30 20.42 -14.58
N LEU A 214 -30.15 20.48 -13.86
CA LEU A 214 -29.20 21.57 -14.02
C LEU A 214 -28.30 21.40 -15.25
N ASN A 215 -27.81 20.19 -15.48
CA ASN A 215 -26.89 19.90 -16.59
C ASN A 215 -27.54 19.09 -17.72
N ARG A 216 -28.82 18.75 -17.58
CA ARG A 216 -29.62 17.96 -18.52
C ARG A 216 -29.04 16.61 -18.89
N LYS A 217 -28.18 16.06 -18.03
CA LYS A 217 -27.60 14.72 -18.20
C LYS A 217 -28.38 13.70 -17.38
N GLY A 218 -28.58 12.54 -17.96
CA GLY A 218 -29.29 11.47 -17.31
C GLY A 218 -29.22 10.17 -18.06
N TYR A 219 -29.94 9.20 -17.59
CA TYR A 219 -30.11 7.91 -18.27
C TYR A 219 -31.53 7.36 -18.03
N ALA A 220 -31.99 6.55 -18.97
CA ALA A 220 -33.20 5.76 -18.83
C ALA A 220 -32.93 4.32 -19.25
N ILE A 221 -33.67 3.39 -18.66
CA ILE A 221 -33.61 1.99 -19.05
C ILE A 221 -34.46 1.74 -20.31
N LYS A 222 -34.15 0.67 -21.07
CA LYS A 222 -34.87 0.32 -22.31
C LYS A 222 -36.38 0.30 -22.16
N GLN A 223 -36.91 -0.24 -21.06
CA GLN A 223 -38.35 -0.31 -20.82
C GLN A 223 -39.02 1.07 -20.71
N TRP A 224 -38.27 2.10 -20.28
CA TRP A 224 -38.79 3.47 -20.24
C TRP A 224 -39.06 4.00 -21.64
N TYR A 225 -38.12 3.83 -22.57
CA TYR A 225 -38.30 4.20 -23.98
C TYR A 225 -39.44 3.41 -24.64
N LYS A 226 -39.49 2.09 -24.41
CA LYS A 226 -40.59 1.25 -24.90
C LYS A 226 -41.95 1.69 -24.41
N ASN A 227 -42.08 2.10 -23.18
CA ASN A 227 -43.35 2.58 -22.61
C ASN A 227 -43.81 3.89 -23.22
N LEU A 228 -42.89 4.70 -23.73
CA LEU A 228 -43.18 5.98 -24.36
C LEU A 228 -43.28 5.86 -25.89
N GLY A 229 -42.92 4.70 -26.47
CA GLY A 229 -42.90 4.51 -27.91
C GLY A 229 -41.70 5.18 -28.60
N GLU A 230 -40.63 5.43 -27.85
CA GLU A 230 -39.40 6.05 -28.32
C GLU A 230 -38.32 5.04 -28.64
N GLU A 231 -37.38 5.42 -29.50
CA GLU A 231 -36.16 4.60 -29.78
C GLU A 231 -35.17 4.70 -28.64
N GLU A 232 -34.48 3.59 -28.36
CA GLU A 232 -33.53 3.48 -27.19
C GLU A 232 -32.37 4.50 -27.26
N ASP A 233 -32.02 4.99 -28.44
CA ASP A 233 -30.93 5.95 -28.66
C ASP A 233 -31.36 7.42 -28.64
N THR A 234 -32.66 7.69 -28.42
CA THR A 234 -33.15 9.06 -28.32
C THR A 234 -32.57 9.75 -27.08
N LEU A 235 -32.04 10.96 -27.26
CA LEU A 235 -31.48 11.69 -26.11
C LEU A 235 -32.56 11.98 -25.07
N LEU A 236 -32.25 11.74 -23.81
CA LEU A 236 -33.22 11.86 -22.72
C LEU A 236 -33.80 13.26 -22.58
N ASP A 237 -33.02 14.29 -22.86
CA ASP A 237 -33.46 15.70 -22.86
C ASP A 237 -34.35 16.09 -24.07
N GLU A 238 -34.35 15.30 -25.13
CA GLU A 238 -35.27 15.46 -26.26
C GLU A 238 -36.65 14.86 -25.92
N VAL A 239 -36.71 13.83 -25.09
CA VAL A 239 -37.96 13.20 -24.69
C VAL A 239 -38.56 13.89 -23.46
N VAL A 240 -37.73 14.15 -22.44
CA VAL A 240 -38.12 14.82 -21.20
C VAL A 240 -38.19 16.35 -21.43
N GLY A 241 -39.37 16.89 -21.26
CA GLY A 241 -39.63 18.32 -21.45
C GLY A 241 -40.44 18.68 -22.71
N VAL A 242 -40.48 17.78 -23.69
CA VAL A 242 -41.35 17.95 -24.85
C VAL A 242 -42.79 17.52 -24.55
N TYR A 243 -42.95 16.53 -23.65
CA TYR A 243 -44.25 16.01 -23.19
C TYR A 243 -45.23 15.63 -24.28
N THR A 244 -44.75 15.25 -25.46
CA THR A 244 -45.55 14.83 -26.61
C THR A 244 -46.37 13.58 -26.36
N HIS A 245 -45.93 12.74 -25.40
CA HIS A 245 -46.58 11.51 -25.01
C HIS A 245 -47.75 11.73 -24.03
N MET A 246 -47.91 12.94 -23.49
CA MET A 246 -49.01 13.25 -22.58
C MET A 246 -50.23 13.69 -23.32
N HIS A 247 -51.40 13.22 -22.83
CA HIS A 247 -52.67 13.78 -23.31
C HIS A 247 -52.68 15.31 -23.11
N PRO A 248 -53.20 16.12 -24.04
CA PRO A 248 -53.15 17.60 -23.96
C PRO A 248 -53.71 18.17 -22.66
N GLU A 249 -54.76 17.57 -22.09
CA GLU A 249 -55.36 18.00 -20.80
C GLU A 249 -54.43 17.71 -19.61
N ASP A 250 -53.75 16.57 -19.61
CA ASP A 250 -52.83 16.17 -18.51
C ASP A 250 -51.51 16.96 -18.61
N ARG A 251 -51.08 17.30 -19.82
CA ARG A 251 -49.90 18.15 -20.05
C ARG A 251 -50.02 19.50 -19.38
N LYS A 252 -51.22 20.13 -19.51
CA LYS A 252 -51.49 21.41 -18.86
C LYS A 252 -51.42 21.33 -17.36
N ARG A 253 -52.01 20.30 -16.77
CA ARG A 253 -51.96 20.06 -15.32
C ARG A 253 -50.56 19.81 -14.80
N PHE A 254 -49.73 19.10 -15.60
CA PHE A 254 -48.36 18.79 -15.22
C PHE A 254 -47.43 20.00 -15.29
N LEU A 255 -47.65 20.93 -16.22
CA LEU A 255 -46.84 22.12 -16.36
C LEU A 255 -47.24 23.25 -15.39
N ASP A 256 -48.46 23.18 -14.82
CA ASP A 256 -48.98 24.16 -13.85
C ASP A 256 -48.55 23.80 -12.39
N PHE A 257 -47.76 22.73 -12.19
CA PHE A 257 -47.13 22.33 -10.95
C PHE A 257 -45.66 22.76 -10.94
#